data_f20d493b001c38b65267041f0500d4cc
#
_entry.id   f20d493b001c38b65267041f0500d4cc
#
_cell.length_a   1.000
_cell.length_b   1.000
_cell.length_c   1.000
_cell.angle_alpha   90.00
_cell.angle_beta   90.00
_cell.angle_gamma   90.00
#
_symmetry.space_group_name_H-M   'P 1'
#
loop_
_entity.id
_entity.type
_entity.pdbx_description
1 polymer ?
#
loop_
_entity_poly.entity_id
_entity_poly.type
_entity_poly.pdbx_seq_one_letter_code
_entity_poly.pdbx_strand_id
1 'polypeptide(L)'
;MRRRGFLAGAAAVAATPAFAVTDIAVIDSHVHLLDPRRPQGVPWPGPKGLPPQIALPATYRAQIGGTGITGVVVVEASAWIEDNLWILERAASDPLFVGVVGNLDPSRPEFPEYLERFSRHPLWRGIRHSRVWTMENDRQVLRPGMADGLKRLAAAGQTLDMANPSFELLRGALLAMDAAPDLKLVLDHMPSLDPVPQTRKLYDSLIAELAQRPNCFIKLSQVRHKTADGQVVTAPPARLDQLMAAFGEDRVMFGSDWPNSVGTATIPDALSLMRGYFARRPRAQAEKYFWRNSQAIYGWRRRDAAQPG
;
A
#
# COMPACT_ATOMS: atom_id res chain seq x y z
N MET A 1 -44.93 -47.19 30.79
CA MET A 1 -43.68 -46.90 30.12
C MET A 1 -43.94 -46.13 28.85
N ARG A 2 -43.73 -44.78 28.86
CA ARG A 2 -43.88 -43.92 27.66
C ARG A 2 -42.51 -43.58 27.13
N ARG A 3 -42.19 -44.04 25.92
CA ARG A 3 -40.95 -43.70 25.19
C ARG A 3 -41.09 -42.30 24.62
N ARG A 4 -40.21 -41.38 25.07
CA ARG A 4 -40.05 -40.02 24.47
C ARG A 4 -39.08 -40.19 23.32
N GLY A 5 -39.55 -39.95 22.08
CA GLY A 5 -38.72 -39.81 20.90
C GLY A 5 -37.99 -38.48 20.90
N PHE A 6 -36.68 -38.49 20.80
CA PHE A 6 -35.84 -37.31 20.53
C PHE A 6 -35.85 -37.03 19.04
N LEU A 7 -36.43 -35.95 18.60
CA LEU A 7 -36.27 -35.41 17.24
C LEU A 7 -34.96 -34.60 17.23
N ALA A 8 -33.93 -35.15 16.58
CA ALA A 8 -32.73 -34.39 16.26
C ALA A 8 -33.01 -33.51 15.04
N GLY A 9 -33.18 -32.21 15.25
CA GLY A 9 -33.26 -31.23 14.19
C GLY A 9 -31.87 -31.01 13.57
N ALA A 10 -31.66 -31.48 12.35
CA ALA A 10 -30.50 -31.12 11.55
C ALA A 10 -30.65 -29.66 11.09
N ALA A 11 -29.87 -28.74 11.65
CA ALA A 11 -29.74 -27.40 11.11
C ALA A 11 -29.02 -27.46 9.76
N ALA A 12 -29.74 -27.22 8.68
CA ALA A 12 -29.16 -27.03 7.37
C ALA A 12 -28.36 -25.73 7.37
N VAL A 13 -27.05 -25.83 7.37
CA VAL A 13 -26.17 -24.67 7.06
C VAL A 13 -26.42 -24.31 5.61
N ALA A 14 -27.15 -23.22 5.38
CA ALA A 14 -27.34 -22.66 4.06
C ALA A 14 -25.95 -22.27 3.50
N ALA A 15 -25.47 -22.98 2.50
CA ALA A 15 -24.27 -22.62 1.76
C ALA A 15 -24.57 -21.26 1.09
N THR A 16 -23.92 -20.21 1.54
CA THR A 16 -23.94 -18.89 0.89
C THR A 16 -23.40 -19.12 -0.54
N PRO A 17 -24.11 -18.66 -1.59
CA PRO A 17 -23.61 -18.83 -2.96
C PRO A 17 -22.22 -18.20 -3.06
N ALA A 18 -21.26 -18.97 -3.59
CA ALA A 18 -19.92 -18.47 -3.85
C ALA A 18 -20.03 -17.31 -4.83
N PHE A 19 -19.75 -16.08 -4.37
CA PHE A 19 -19.66 -14.92 -5.25
C PHE A 19 -18.39 -15.02 -6.07
N ALA A 20 -18.44 -14.58 -7.34
CA ALA A 20 -17.24 -14.50 -8.15
C ALA A 20 -16.41 -13.30 -7.68
N VAL A 21 -15.25 -13.53 -7.06
CA VAL A 21 -14.32 -12.46 -6.65
C VAL A 21 -13.86 -11.62 -7.86
N THR A 22 -14.03 -12.13 -9.07
CA THR A 22 -13.78 -11.45 -10.33
C THR A 22 -14.70 -10.26 -10.58
N ASP A 23 -15.90 -10.23 -9.98
CA ASP A 23 -16.89 -9.17 -10.16
C ASP A 23 -16.65 -7.96 -9.24
N ILE A 24 -15.64 -8.04 -8.39
CA ILE A 24 -15.26 -6.93 -7.51
C ILE A 24 -14.32 -6.00 -8.29
N ALA A 25 -14.71 -4.72 -8.38
CA ALA A 25 -13.84 -3.67 -8.90
C ALA A 25 -12.57 -3.55 -8.04
N VAL A 26 -11.45 -3.28 -8.68
CA VAL A 26 -10.15 -3.17 -8.01
C VAL A 26 -9.59 -1.76 -8.17
N ILE A 27 -9.15 -1.18 -7.08
CA ILE A 27 -8.29 -0.01 -7.06
C ILE A 27 -6.87 -0.48 -6.74
N ASP A 28 -5.97 -0.33 -7.69
CA ASP A 28 -4.55 -0.60 -7.47
C ASP A 28 -3.93 0.58 -6.71
N SER A 29 -3.67 0.37 -5.42
CA SER A 29 -3.22 1.46 -4.55
C SER A 29 -1.71 1.69 -4.57
N HIS A 30 -0.96 1.00 -5.47
CA HIS A 30 0.49 1.16 -5.54
C HIS A 30 1.02 0.91 -6.95
N VAL A 31 1.20 1.99 -7.70
CA VAL A 31 1.77 1.98 -9.06
C VAL A 31 2.78 3.12 -9.17
N HIS A 32 3.85 2.91 -9.92
CA HIS A 32 4.83 3.94 -10.22
C HIS A 32 4.74 4.37 -11.69
N LEU A 33 4.85 5.68 -11.93
CA LEU A 33 5.03 6.23 -13.27
C LEU A 33 6.46 6.73 -13.43
N LEU A 34 7.11 6.35 -14.51
CA LEU A 34 8.47 6.80 -14.85
C LEU A 34 8.71 6.76 -16.36
N ASP A 35 9.53 7.67 -16.85
CA ASP A 35 9.96 7.70 -18.25
C ASP A 35 11.47 7.99 -18.32
N PRO A 36 12.31 6.97 -18.55
CA PRO A 36 13.77 7.14 -18.62
C PRO A 36 14.22 7.95 -19.85
N ARG A 37 13.34 8.23 -20.81
CA ARG A 37 13.64 9.03 -22.00
C ARG A 37 13.58 10.54 -21.73
N ARG A 38 13.11 10.95 -20.54
CA ARG A 38 13.11 12.36 -20.14
C ARG A 38 14.54 12.88 -20.12
N PRO A 39 14.80 14.14 -20.53
CA PRO A 39 16.15 14.70 -20.58
C PRO A 39 16.94 14.55 -19.26
N GLN A 40 16.26 14.71 -18.12
CA GLN A 40 16.85 14.54 -16.78
C GLN A 40 16.98 13.07 -16.36
N GLY A 41 16.43 12.13 -17.15
CA GLY A 41 16.35 10.72 -16.77
C GLY A 41 15.38 10.44 -15.64
N VAL A 42 15.65 9.38 -14.90
CA VAL A 42 14.92 8.96 -13.70
C VAL A 42 15.89 8.58 -12.59
N PRO A 43 15.67 8.99 -11.33
CA PRO A 43 16.59 8.67 -10.23
C PRO A 43 16.45 7.21 -9.75
N TRP A 44 15.35 6.53 -10.11
CA TRP A 44 15.04 5.16 -9.70
C TRP A 44 14.44 4.35 -10.88
N PRO A 45 14.74 3.05 -11.03
CA PRO A 45 15.76 2.34 -10.25
C PRO A 45 17.16 2.88 -10.55
N GLY A 46 18.05 2.90 -9.55
CA GLY A 46 19.41 3.37 -9.71
C GLY A 46 20.22 2.49 -10.68
N PRO A 47 21.48 2.85 -10.98
CA PRO A 47 22.30 2.22 -12.03
C PRO A 47 22.59 0.73 -11.85
N LYS A 48 22.31 0.18 -10.67
CA LYS A 48 22.45 -1.26 -10.37
C LYS A 48 21.12 -2.04 -10.45
N GLY A 49 20.00 -1.36 -10.76
CA GLY A 49 18.69 -1.99 -10.91
C GLY A 49 18.46 -2.57 -12.31
N LEU A 50 17.28 -3.17 -12.52
CA LEU A 50 16.80 -3.49 -13.86
C LEU A 50 16.78 -2.20 -14.69
N PRO A 51 17.05 -2.27 -16.01
CA PRO A 51 16.96 -1.09 -16.86
C PRO A 51 15.59 -0.45 -16.65
N PRO A 52 15.52 0.88 -16.45
CA PRO A 52 14.28 1.57 -16.16
C PRO A 52 13.31 1.33 -17.32
N GLN A 53 12.15 0.76 -16.99
CA GLN A 53 11.10 0.51 -17.96
C GLN A 53 10.32 1.80 -18.19
N ILE A 54 9.75 1.97 -19.38
CA ILE A 54 8.79 3.02 -19.63
C ILE A 54 7.49 2.63 -18.92
N ALA A 55 7.16 3.34 -17.87
CA ALA A 55 5.96 3.14 -17.07
C ALA A 55 5.07 4.39 -17.16
N LEU A 56 4.18 4.40 -18.13
CA LEU A 56 3.25 5.48 -18.44
C LEU A 56 1.81 4.99 -18.37
N PRO A 57 0.79 5.88 -18.30
CA PRO A 57 -0.60 5.48 -18.29
C PRO A 57 -0.97 4.47 -19.39
N ALA A 58 -0.53 4.67 -20.63
CA ALA A 58 -0.80 3.77 -21.73
C ALA A 58 -0.17 2.37 -21.54
N THR A 59 1.08 2.31 -21.04
CA THR A 59 1.77 1.04 -20.77
C THR A 59 1.11 0.27 -19.62
N TYR A 60 0.64 0.98 -18.59
CA TYR A 60 -0.13 0.37 -17.51
C TYR A 60 -1.47 -0.18 -17.99
N ARG A 61 -2.23 0.60 -18.76
CA ARG A 61 -3.52 0.16 -19.34
C ARG A 61 -3.38 -1.12 -20.16
N ALA A 62 -2.29 -1.28 -20.89
CA ALA A 62 -2.02 -2.49 -21.67
C ALA A 62 -1.84 -3.75 -20.79
N GLN A 63 -1.50 -3.58 -19.49
CA GLN A 63 -1.31 -4.70 -18.55
C GLN A 63 -2.59 -5.11 -17.81
N ILE A 64 -3.60 -4.25 -17.76
CA ILE A 64 -4.77 -4.46 -16.90
C ILE A 64 -6.03 -4.91 -17.63
N GLY A 65 -5.98 -5.13 -18.94
CA GLY A 65 -7.12 -5.61 -19.71
C GLY A 65 -7.74 -6.88 -19.10
N GLY A 66 -9.05 -6.88 -18.83
CA GLY A 66 -9.75 -8.02 -18.23
C GLY A 66 -9.50 -8.27 -16.75
N THR A 67 -8.69 -7.45 -16.08
CA THR A 67 -8.34 -7.64 -14.65
C THR A 67 -9.37 -7.11 -13.66
N GLY A 68 -10.29 -6.23 -14.11
CA GLY A 68 -11.23 -5.54 -13.23
C GLY A 68 -10.61 -4.38 -12.43
N ILE A 69 -9.37 -3.98 -12.74
CA ILE A 69 -8.79 -2.74 -12.22
C ILE A 69 -9.48 -1.57 -12.89
N THR A 70 -10.12 -0.71 -12.10
CA THR A 70 -10.89 0.45 -12.54
C THR A 70 -10.33 1.77 -12.03
N GLY A 71 -9.36 1.73 -11.11
CA GLY A 71 -8.70 2.92 -10.60
C GLY A 71 -7.33 2.63 -10.03
N VAL A 72 -6.50 3.68 -9.95
CA VAL A 72 -5.09 3.59 -9.56
C VAL A 72 -4.70 4.76 -8.64
N VAL A 73 -3.96 4.47 -7.58
CA VAL A 73 -3.20 5.47 -6.83
C VAL A 73 -1.73 5.34 -7.22
N VAL A 74 -1.19 6.42 -7.79
CA VAL A 74 0.23 6.50 -8.12
C VAL A 74 1.01 6.84 -6.86
N VAL A 75 2.10 6.11 -6.64
CA VAL A 75 3.08 6.41 -5.60
C VAL A 75 4.36 6.89 -6.29
N GLU A 76 4.98 7.92 -5.73
CA GLU A 76 6.22 8.47 -6.28
C GLU A 76 7.31 7.39 -6.45
N ALA A 77 8.20 7.60 -7.43
CA ALA A 77 9.40 6.80 -7.66
C ALA A 77 10.65 7.68 -7.81
N SER A 78 10.58 8.93 -7.33
CA SER A 78 11.63 9.92 -7.54
C SER A 78 11.88 10.74 -6.28
N ALA A 79 13.16 10.93 -5.96
CA ALA A 79 13.57 11.84 -4.90
C ALA A 79 13.48 13.33 -5.31
N TRP A 80 13.20 13.63 -6.58
CA TRP A 80 13.11 15.00 -7.08
C TRP A 80 11.73 15.57 -6.86
N ILE A 81 11.67 16.73 -6.23
CA ILE A 81 10.40 17.38 -5.89
C ILE A 81 9.60 17.80 -7.15
N GLU A 82 10.30 18.15 -8.22
CA GLU A 82 9.74 18.53 -9.50
C GLU A 82 8.96 17.39 -10.16
N ASP A 83 9.34 16.15 -9.88
CA ASP A 83 8.66 14.98 -10.42
C ASP A 83 7.24 14.82 -9.88
N ASN A 84 6.91 15.44 -8.75
CA ASN A 84 5.52 15.51 -8.29
C ASN A 84 4.61 16.20 -9.33
N LEU A 85 5.08 17.28 -9.96
CA LEU A 85 4.32 17.98 -11.00
C LEU A 85 4.14 17.10 -12.23
N TRP A 86 5.19 16.41 -12.65
CA TRP A 86 5.15 15.50 -13.79
C TRP A 86 4.18 14.33 -13.55
N ILE A 87 4.24 13.70 -12.37
CA ILE A 87 3.34 12.61 -12.00
C ILE A 87 1.88 13.10 -11.97
N LEU A 88 1.64 14.26 -11.35
CA LEU A 88 0.30 14.86 -11.28
C LEU A 88 -0.26 15.16 -12.67
N GLU A 89 0.56 15.71 -13.58
CA GLU A 89 0.16 15.96 -14.96
C GLU A 89 -0.21 14.65 -15.70
N ARG A 90 0.62 13.59 -15.55
CA ARG A 90 0.35 12.28 -16.16
C ARG A 90 -0.92 11.64 -15.58
N ALA A 91 -1.10 11.71 -14.27
CA ALA A 91 -2.30 11.18 -13.61
C ALA A 91 -3.57 12.00 -13.96
N ALA A 92 -3.45 13.32 -14.10
CA ALA A 92 -4.58 14.17 -14.44
C ALA A 92 -5.12 13.91 -15.85
N SER A 93 -4.26 13.52 -16.78
CA SER A 93 -4.62 13.26 -18.18
C SER A 93 -5.44 11.99 -18.39
N ASP A 94 -5.55 11.11 -17.39
CA ASP A 94 -6.26 9.83 -17.51
C ASP A 94 -7.16 9.59 -16.27
N PRO A 95 -8.50 9.45 -16.45
CA PRO A 95 -9.44 9.25 -15.35
C PRO A 95 -9.23 7.95 -14.57
N LEU A 96 -8.44 7.00 -15.07
CA LEU A 96 -8.05 5.80 -14.34
C LEU A 96 -7.32 6.15 -13.03
N PHE A 97 -6.54 7.24 -13.01
CA PHE A 97 -5.74 7.61 -11.84
C PHE A 97 -6.57 8.47 -10.88
N VAL A 98 -6.84 7.93 -9.69
CA VAL A 98 -7.71 8.55 -8.69
C VAL A 98 -6.95 9.25 -7.56
N GLY A 99 -5.64 9.07 -7.49
CA GLY A 99 -4.81 9.70 -6.47
C GLY A 99 -3.31 9.63 -6.78
N VAL A 100 -2.56 10.51 -6.13
CA VAL A 100 -1.09 10.58 -6.18
C VAL A 100 -0.56 10.74 -4.77
N VAL A 101 0.35 9.89 -4.39
CA VAL A 101 1.22 9.99 -3.21
C VAL A 101 2.57 10.45 -3.72
N GLY A 102 2.94 11.70 -3.43
CA GLY A 102 4.15 12.33 -3.96
C GLY A 102 5.34 12.22 -3.02
N ASN A 103 6.39 12.98 -3.32
CA ASN A 103 7.61 13.03 -2.54
C ASN A 103 7.79 14.42 -1.91
N LEU A 104 7.71 14.49 -0.59
CA LEU A 104 8.13 15.65 0.20
C LEU A 104 8.88 15.14 1.45
N ASP A 105 9.83 15.94 1.93
CA ASP A 105 10.55 15.65 3.19
C ASP A 105 9.96 16.51 4.33
N PRO A 106 9.23 15.91 5.28
CA PRO A 106 8.60 16.66 6.38
C PRO A 106 9.58 17.40 7.29
N SER A 107 10.86 17.03 7.29
CA SER A 107 11.88 17.69 8.13
C SER A 107 12.44 18.98 7.54
N ARG A 108 12.11 19.30 6.29
CA ARG A 108 12.65 20.48 5.60
C ARG A 108 11.89 21.74 5.98
N PRO A 109 12.58 22.88 6.12
CA PRO A 109 11.93 24.15 6.41
C PRO A 109 10.85 24.55 5.38
N GLU A 110 11.04 24.15 4.11
CA GLU A 110 10.13 24.46 3.00
C GLU A 110 8.90 23.54 2.95
N PHE A 111 8.87 22.50 3.76
CA PHE A 111 7.79 21.50 3.75
C PHE A 111 6.38 22.11 3.89
N PRO A 112 6.11 23.07 4.79
CA PRO A 112 4.78 23.64 4.93
C PRO A 112 4.27 24.29 3.65
N GLU A 113 5.14 25.02 2.94
CA GLU A 113 4.81 25.70 1.69
C GLU A 113 4.50 24.69 0.58
N TYR A 114 5.34 23.66 0.42
CA TYR A 114 5.12 22.63 -0.58
C TYR A 114 3.87 21.78 -0.25
N LEU A 115 3.64 21.45 1.02
CA LEU A 115 2.45 20.73 1.45
C LEU A 115 1.19 21.51 1.07
N GLU A 116 1.13 22.82 1.38
CA GLU A 116 0.01 23.67 1.01
C GLU A 116 -0.20 23.71 -0.51
N ARG A 117 0.88 23.92 -1.26
CA ARG A 117 0.85 24.03 -2.71
C ARG A 117 0.33 22.76 -3.38
N PHE A 118 0.88 21.59 -3.02
CA PHE A 118 0.46 20.32 -3.61
C PHE A 118 -0.92 19.89 -3.14
N SER A 119 -1.32 20.19 -1.89
CA SER A 119 -2.65 19.87 -1.36
C SER A 119 -3.80 20.53 -2.13
N ARG A 120 -3.55 21.61 -2.87
CA ARG A 120 -4.55 22.23 -3.74
C ARG A 120 -4.88 21.38 -4.98
N HIS A 121 -4.01 20.44 -5.34
CA HIS A 121 -4.25 19.59 -6.49
C HIS A 121 -5.24 18.47 -6.14
N PRO A 122 -6.33 18.27 -6.92
CA PRO A 122 -7.42 17.33 -6.57
C PRO A 122 -7.02 15.87 -6.55
N LEU A 123 -5.85 15.49 -7.08
CA LEU A 123 -5.33 14.13 -7.03
C LEU A 123 -4.30 13.91 -5.92
N TRP A 124 -3.80 14.95 -5.27
CA TRP A 124 -2.82 14.80 -4.20
C TRP A 124 -3.45 14.15 -2.96
N ARG A 125 -2.83 13.06 -2.43
CA ARG A 125 -3.37 12.26 -1.32
C ARG A 125 -2.45 12.16 -0.12
N GLY A 126 -1.16 12.36 -0.32
CA GLY A 126 -0.16 12.19 0.72
C GLY A 126 1.25 12.20 0.17
N ILE A 127 2.17 11.77 0.97
CA ILE A 127 3.59 11.69 0.61
C ILE A 127 4.15 10.30 0.92
N ARG A 128 5.16 9.88 0.18
CA ARG A 128 6.00 8.75 0.55
C ARG A 128 7.34 9.26 1.07
N HIS A 129 7.67 8.96 2.32
CA HIS A 129 8.93 9.32 2.92
C HIS A 129 9.34 8.33 4.01
N SER A 130 10.34 7.49 3.71
CA SER A 130 10.77 6.44 4.64
C SER A 130 11.87 6.88 5.61
N ARG A 131 12.59 7.96 5.31
CA ARG A 131 13.74 8.41 6.10
C ARG A 131 13.33 9.40 7.20
N VAL A 132 12.47 8.97 8.13
CA VAL A 132 11.96 9.81 9.22
C VAL A 132 12.91 9.90 10.43
N TRP A 133 13.92 9.02 10.51
CA TRP A 133 14.83 8.92 11.66
C TRP A 133 16.29 9.18 11.30
N THR A 134 17.07 9.41 12.33
CA THR A 134 18.53 9.38 12.34
C THR A 134 19.02 8.55 13.53
N MET A 135 20.31 8.27 13.60
CA MET A 135 20.93 7.59 14.73
C MET A 135 21.62 8.59 15.64
N GLU A 136 21.29 8.56 16.93
CA GLU A 136 21.96 9.32 17.98
C GLU A 136 22.31 8.37 19.13
N ASN A 137 23.58 8.26 19.50
CA ASN A 137 24.06 7.36 20.56
C ASN A 137 23.49 5.92 20.41
N ASP A 138 23.59 5.35 19.20
CA ASP A 138 23.09 4.02 18.82
C ASP A 138 21.57 3.82 18.97
N ARG A 139 20.81 4.91 19.06
CA ARG A 139 19.35 4.88 19.10
C ARG A 139 18.75 5.57 17.88
N GLN A 140 17.68 5.00 17.35
CA GLN A 140 16.85 5.69 16.37
C GLN A 140 16.06 6.80 17.07
N VAL A 141 16.21 8.02 16.55
CA VAL A 141 15.42 9.20 16.95
C VAL A 141 14.85 9.87 15.72
N LEU A 142 13.77 10.63 15.86
CA LEU A 142 13.27 11.43 14.75
C LEU A 142 14.30 12.46 14.32
N ARG A 143 14.40 12.67 13.01
CA ARG A 143 15.22 13.75 12.46
C ARG A 143 14.73 15.11 12.96
N PRO A 144 15.64 16.09 13.17
CA PRO A 144 15.24 17.45 13.51
C PRO A 144 14.17 18.00 12.53
N GLY A 145 13.14 18.65 13.07
CA GLY A 145 12.01 19.18 12.30
C GLY A 145 10.96 18.14 11.86
N MET A 146 11.26 16.85 11.91
CA MET A 146 10.37 15.80 11.43
C MET A 146 9.03 15.77 12.17
N ALA A 147 9.04 15.88 13.50
CA ALA A 147 7.82 15.83 14.31
C ALA A 147 6.80 16.91 13.92
N ASP A 148 7.27 18.13 13.69
CA ASP A 148 6.41 19.25 13.29
C ASP A 148 5.86 19.06 11.88
N GLY A 149 6.67 18.58 10.95
CA GLY A 149 6.23 18.26 9.60
C GLY A 149 5.17 17.14 9.59
N LEU A 150 5.35 16.08 10.38
CA LEU A 150 4.38 15.00 10.48
C LEU A 150 3.04 15.46 11.09
N LYS A 151 3.06 16.33 12.11
CA LYS A 151 1.85 16.94 12.67
C LYS A 151 1.11 17.79 11.63
N ARG A 152 1.84 18.55 10.80
CA ARG A 152 1.25 19.32 9.70
C ARG A 152 0.63 18.41 8.63
N LEU A 153 1.30 17.32 8.28
CA LEU A 153 0.77 16.32 7.35
C LEU A 153 -0.53 15.70 7.88
N ALA A 154 -0.55 15.33 9.16
CA ALA A 154 -1.73 14.81 9.84
C ALA A 154 -2.88 15.83 9.85
N ALA A 155 -2.60 17.09 10.20
CA ALA A 155 -3.58 18.18 10.20
C ALA A 155 -4.17 18.45 8.80
N ALA A 156 -3.38 18.22 7.74
CA ALA A 156 -3.85 18.29 6.35
C ALA A 156 -4.70 17.06 5.94
N GLY A 157 -4.85 16.06 6.82
CA GLY A 157 -5.60 14.83 6.56
C GLY A 157 -4.96 13.90 5.53
N GLN A 158 -3.67 14.12 5.22
CA GLN A 158 -2.91 13.39 4.20
C GLN A 158 -2.13 12.21 4.81
N THR A 159 -1.72 11.27 3.94
CA THR A 159 -1.02 10.07 4.36
C THR A 159 0.51 10.23 4.35
N LEU A 160 1.17 9.48 5.23
CA LEU A 160 2.58 9.13 5.11
C LEU A 160 2.69 7.67 4.67
N ASP A 161 3.14 7.44 3.44
CA ASP A 161 3.49 6.09 2.98
C ASP A 161 4.97 5.82 3.27
N MET A 162 5.28 4.65 3.81
CA MET A 162 6.65 4.23 4.15
C MET A 162 6.97 2.90 3.47
N ALA A 163 7.96 2.90 2.59
CA ALA A 163 8.27 1.77 1.73
C ALA A 163 9.29 0.80 2.33
N ASN A 164 9.12 -0.48 1.98
CA ASN A 164 10.02 -1.57 2.35
C ASN A 164 10.18 -1.76 3.87
N PRO A 165 9.16 -2.28 4.56
CA PRO A 165 9.13 -2.38 6.01
C PRO A 165 10.21 -3.32 6.55
N SER A 166 11.45 -2.78 6.64
CA SER A 166 12.55 -3.38 7.37
C SER A 166 12.36 -3.20 8.88
N PHE A 167 13.19 -3.84 9.66
CA PHE A 167 13.20 -3.67 11.11
C PHE A 167 13.33 -2.20 11.54
N GLU A 168 14.28 -1.48 10.93
CA GLU A 168 14.54 -0.08 11.22
C GLU A 168 13.38 0.81 10.76
N LEU A 169 12.75 0.49 9.63
CA LEU A 169 11.60 1.23 9.14
C LEU A 169 10.40 1.08 10.08
N LEU A 170 10.12 -0.13 10.58
CA LEU A 170 9.01 -0.36 11.52
C LEU A 170 9.21 0.44 12.81
N ARG A 171 10.44 0.51 13.33
CA ARG A 171 10.78 1.38 14.48
C ARG A 171 10.59 2.86 14.14
N GLY A 172 11.04 3.29 12.95
CA GLY A 172 10.82 4.65 12.46
C GLY A 172 9.34 5.00 12.32
N ALA A 173 8.51 4.05 11.87
CA ALA A 173 7.07 4.22 11.78
C ALA A 173 6.42 4.43 13.17
N LEU A 174 6.84 3.68 14.18
CA LEU A 174 6.40 3.90 15.57
C LEU A 174 6.78 5.28 16.07
N LEU A 175 8.05 5.71 15.87
CA LEU A 175 8.48 7.06 16.24
C LEU A 175 7.64 8.15 15.55
N ALA A 176 7.30 7.96 14.26
CA ALA A 176 6.48 8.90 13.51
C ALA A 176 5.07 8.99 14.09
N MET A 177 4.45 7.85 14.38
CA MET A 177 3.08 7.80 14.94
C MET A 177 3.01 8.27 16.39
N ASP A 178 4.06 8.06 17.18
CA ASP A 178 4.14 8.59 18.56
C ASP A 178 4.26 10.12 18.58
N ALA A 179 4.99 10.68 17.61
CA ALA A 179 5.13 12.14 17.48
C ALA A 179 3.89 12.83 16.88
N ALA A 180 3.12 12.11 16.06
CA ALA A 180 1.90 12.59 15.42
C ALA A 180 0.80 11.51 15.47
N PRO A 181 0.08 11.38 16.59
CA PRO A 181 -0.89 10.29 16.80
C PRO A 181 -2.04 10.27 15.78
N ASP A 182 -2.40 11.41 15.21
CA ASP A 182 -3.45 11.53 14.19
C ASP A 182 -2.94 11.24 12.76
N LEU A 183 -1.64 10.97 12.60
CA LEU A 183 -1.03 10.69 11.31
C LEU A 183 -1.60 9.39 10.72
N LYS A 184 -2.09 9.49 9.49
CA LYS A 184 -2.45 8.34 8.67
C LYS A 184 -1.19 7.75 8.05
N LEU A 185 -0.76 6.58 8.53
CA LEU A 185 0.46 5.92 8.05
C LEU A 185 0.10 4.68 7.25
N VAL A 186 0.77 4.51 6.11
CA VAL A 186 0.63 3.34 5.24
C VAL A 186 2.00 2.66 5.12
N LEU A 187 2.10 1.41 5.54
CA LEU A 187 3.25 0.57 5.24
C LEU A 187 3.12 0.03 3.82
N ASP A 188 3.99 0.48 2.94
CA ASP A 188 4.06 -0.01 1.57
C ASP A 188 4.70 -1.39 1.55
N HIS A 189 4.03 -2.31 0.87
CA HIS A 189 4.38 -3.71 0.73
C HIS A 189 4.19 -4.54 2.01
N MET A 190 4.13 -5.82 1.78
CA MET A 190 3.98 -6.77 2.87
C MET A 190 5.22 -6.71 3.77
N PRO A 191 5.02 -6.60 5.10
CA PRO A 191 6.13 -6.61 6.04
C PRO A 191 7.04 -7.81 5.82
N SER A 192 8.35 -7.56 5.82
CA SER A 192 9.40 -8.46 5.37
C SER A 192 9.12 -9.92 5.69
N LEU A 193 9.28 -10.74 4.68
CA LEU A 193 8.96 -12.13 4.73
C LEU A 193 10.04 -12.94 5.43
N ASP A 194 11.26 -12.41 5.45
CA ASP A 194 12.42 -13.06 6.03
C ASP A 194 13.22 -12.12 6.94
N PRO A 195 12.67 -11.72 8.10
CA PRO A 195 13.55 -11.22 9.14
C PRO A 195 14.51 -12.35 9.49
N VAL A 196 15.77 -12.01 9.71
CA VAL A 196 16.76 -12.96 10.21
C VAL A 196 16.13 -13.75 11.38
N PRO A 197 16.20 -15.07 11.40
CA PRO A 197 15.46 -15.89 12.38
C PRO A 197 15.63 -15.42 13.84
N GLN A 198 16.81 -14.89 14.18
CA GLN A 198 17.13 -14.37 15.49
C GLN A 198 16.34 -13.12 15.88
N THR A 199 15.91 -12.31 14.90
CA THR A 199 15.16 -11.07 15.12
C THR A 199 13.67 -11.21 14.84
N ARG A 200 13.19 -12.37 14.38
CA ARG A 200 11.80 -12.58 13.98
C ARG A 200 10.79 -12.19 15.06
N LYS A 201 11.00 -12.65 16.30
CA LYS A 201 10.07 -12.32 17.39
C LYS A 201 9.97 -10.82 17.63
N LEU A 202 11.09 -10.12 17.59
CA LEU A 202 11.12 -8.66 17.77
C LEU A 202 10.50 -7.95 16.57
N TYR A 203 10.75 -8.43 15.36
CA TYR A 203 10.13 -7.91 14.16
C TYR A 203 8.59 -8.06 14.20
N ASP A 204 8.09 -9.25 14.54
CA ASP A 204 6.66 -9.50 14.66
C ASP A 204 6.02 -8.69 15.81
N SER A 205 6.76 -8.40 16.90
CA SER A 205 6.27 -7.51 17.97
C SER A 205 6.10 -6.06 17.49
N LEU A 206 7.00 -5.54 16.65
CA LEU A 206 6.87 -4.21 16.06
C LEU A 206 5.65 -4.13 15.12
N ILE A 207 5.41 -5.18 14.33
CA ILE A 207 4.20 -5.27 13.49
C ILE A 207 2.94 -5.26 14.38
N ALA A 208 2.91 -6.04 15.45
CA ALA A 208 1.78 -6.10 16.37
C ALA A 208 1.54 -4.74 17.05
N GLU A 209 2.60 -4.02 17.43
CA GLU A 209 2.50 -2.69 18.03
C GLU A 209 1.97 -1.65 17.02
N LEU A 210 2.46 -1.65 15.78
CA LEU A 210 1.92 -0.81 14.70
C LEU A 210 0.45 -1.14 14.39
N ALA A 211 0.08 -2.41 14.43
CA ALA A 211 -1.29 -2.85 14.21
C ALA A 211 -2.26 -2.36 15.30
N GLN A 212 -1.79 -2.04 16.50
CA GLN A 212 -2.61 -1.41 17.55
C GLN A 212 -2.92 0.06 17.27
N ARG A 213 -2.20 0.71 16.37
CA ARG A 213 -2.45 2.09 15.97
C ARG A 213 -3.62 2.13 14.98
N PRO A 214 -4.75 2.78 15.29
CA PRO A 214 -5.95 2.74 14.43
C PRO A 214 -5.71 3.36 13.04
N ASN A 215 -4.76 4.30 12.95
CA ASN A 215 -4.42 5.01 11.72
C ASN A 215 -3.25 4.38 10.95
N CYS A 216 -2.80 3.16 11.33
CA CYS A 216 -1.77 2.41 10.60
C CYS A 216 -2.41 1.39 9.65
N PHE A 217 -2.10 1.51 8.37
CA PHE A 217 -2.57 0.66 7.28
C PHE A 217 -1.40 -0.08 6.63
N ILE A 218 -1.70 -1.19 5.95
CA ILE A 218 -0.69 -1.92 5.18
C ILE A 218 -1.17 -2.22 3.77
N LYS A 219 -0.25 -2.26 2.81
CA LYS A 219 -0.47 -2.83 1.48
C LYS A 219 0.07 -4.25 1.44
N LEU A 220 -0.77 -5.22 1.12
CA LEU A 220 -0.32 -6.58 0.79
C LEU A 220 0.07 -6.65 -0.69
N SER A 221 1.04 -5.84 -1.08
CA SER A 221 1.75 -5.92 -2.35
C SER A 221 3.05 -6.71 -2.17
N GLN A 222 3.70 -7.09 -3.26
CA GLN A 222 4.89 -7.94 -3.24
C GLN A 222 4.68 -9.31 -2.52
N VAL A 223 3.45 -9.85 -2.61
CA VAL A 223 3.14 -11.19 -2.10
C VAL A 223 3.99 -12.27 -2.77
N ARG A 224 4.40 -12.03 -4.04
CA ARG A 224 5.53 -12.72 -4.68
C ARG A 224 6.73 -11.76 -4.71
N HIS A 225 7.87 -12.24 -4.23
CA HIS A 225 9.07 -11.42 -4.09
C HIS A 225 10.31 -12.28 -4.35
N LYS A 226 11.45 -11.62 -4.54
CA LYS A 226 12.74 -12.29 -4.62
C LYS A 226 13.36 -12.39 -3.23
N THR A 227 13.84 -13.57 -2.90
CA THR A 227 14.71 -13.81 -1.75
C THR A 227 16.12 -13.25 -1.99
N ALA A 228 16.94 -13.21 -0.96
CA ALA A 228 18.31 -12.70 -1.06
C ALA A 228 19.17 -13.47 -2.08
N ASP A 229 18.89 -14.76 -2.28
CA ASP A 229 19.53 -15.63 -3.29
C ASP A 229 18.89 -15.52 -4.69
N GLY A 230 17.91 -14.61 -4.86
CA GLY A 230 17.28 -14.32 -6.15
C GLY A 230 16.12 -15.22 -6.55
N GLN A 231 15.73 -16.18 -5.72
CA GLN A 231 14.57 -17.05 -6.00
C GLN A 231 13.26 -16.25 -5.85
N VAL A 232 12.27 -16.56 -6.71
CA VAL A 232 10.94 -15.99 -6.59
C VAL A 232 10.09 -16.90 -5.71
N VAL A 233 9.67 -16.38 -4.57
CA VAL A 233 8.82 -17.09 -3.61
C VAL A 233 7.48 -16.38 -3.44
N THR A 234 6.48 -17.13 -3.00
CA THR A 234 5.16 -16.60 -2.67
C THR A 234 4.95 -16.70 -1.16
N ALA A 235 4.46 -15.62 -0.57
CA ALA A 235 4.09 -15.61 0.84
C ALA A 235 3.08 -16.71 1.15
N PRO A 236 3.31 -17.52 2.20
CA PRO A 236 2.36 -18.54 2.59
C PRO A 236 1.05 -17.91 3.07
N PRO A 237 -0.12 -18.55 2.82
CA PRO A 237 -1.41 -18.06 3.29
C PRO A 237 -1.45 -17.74 4.79
N ALA A 238 -0.75 -18.52 5.61
CA ALA A 238 -0.66 -18.29 7.05
C ALA A 238 -0.05 -16.91 7.40
N ARG A 239 0.88 -16.36 6.57
CA ARG A 239 1.42 -15.02 6.78
C ARG A 239 0.38 -13.95 6.45
N LEU A 240 -0.40 -14.15 5.40
CA LEU A 240 -1.51 -13.27 5.06
C LEU A 240 -2.57 -13.27 6.18
N ASP A 241 -2.91 -14.44 6.69
CA ASP A 241 -3.85 -14.60 7.82
C ASP A 241 -3.35 -13.87 9.07
N GLN A 242 -2.06 -13.98 9.39
CA GLN A 242 -1.45 -13.29 10.52
C GLN A 242 -1.56 -11.76 10.38
N LEU A 243 -1.26 -11.22 9.20
CA LEU A 243 -1.35 -9.78 8.95
C LEU A 243 -2.80 -9.30 8.95
N MET A 244 -3.71 -10.06 8.33
CA MET A 244 -5.15 -9.78 8.38
C MET A 244 -5.71 -9.80 9.81
N ALA A 245 -5.26 -10.73 10.65
CA ALA A 245 -5.66 -10.79 12.05
C ALA A 245 -5.10 -9.62 12.87
N ALA A 246 -3.86 -9.20 12.61
CA ALA A 246 -3.21 -8.10 13.32
C ALA A 246 -3.84 -6.73 12.96
N PHE A 247 -3.97 -6.40 11.67
CA PHE A 247 -4.48 -5.10 11.22
C PHE A 247 -5.99 -5.03 11.10
N GLY A 248 -6.68 -6.18 11.05
CA GLY A 248 -8.11 -6.25 10.77
C GLY A 248 -8.44 -6.00 9.30
N GLU A 249 -9.69 -6.28 8.93
CA GLU A 249 -10.13 -6.21 7.53
C GLU A 249 -10.26 -4.79 6.98
N ASP A 250 -10.27 -3.76 7.82
CA ASP A 250 -10.47 -2.36 7.44
C ASP A 250 -9.17 -1.60 7.14
N ARG A 251 -8.01 -2.22 7.37
CA ARG A 251 -6.72 -1.53 7.26
C ARG A 251 -5.69 -2.23 6.34
N VAL A 252 -6.16 -3.15 5.53
CA VAL A 252 -5.32 -3.91 4.60
C VAL A 252 -5.82 -3.68 3.17
N MET A 253 -4.93 -3.36 2.22
CA MET A 253 -5.34 -3.02 0.86
C MET A 253 -4.44 -3.64 -0.21
N PHE A 254 -4.98 -3.74 -1.44
CA PHE A 254 -4.29 -4.21 -2.62
C PHE A 254 -3.36 -3.15 -3.20
N GLY A 255 -2.21 -3.59 -3.73
CA GLY A 255 -1.31 -2.83 -4.57
C GLY A 255 -0.46 -3.78 -5.43
N SER A 256 -0.25 -3.46 -6.70
CA SER A 256 0.54 -4.30 -7.61
C SER A 256 2.05 -4.07 -7.48
N ASP A 257 2.44 -2.86 -7.11
CA ASP A 257 3.82 -2.37 -7.17
C ASP A 257 4.40 -2.41 -8.61
N TRP A 258 3.55 -2.23 -9.61
CA TRP A 258 4.01 -2.14 -11.00
C TRP A 258 4.73 -0.78 -11.24
N PRO A 259 5.83 -0.74 -12.02
CA PRO A 259 6.48 -1.82 -12.77
C PRO A 259 7.52 -2.60 -11.95
N ASN A 260 7.77 -2.26 -10.69
CA ASN A 260 8.81 -2.88 -9.87
C ASN A 260 8.60 -4.39 -9.69
N SER A 261 7.35 -4.81 -9.60
CA SER A 261 6.97 -6.22 -9.44
C SER A 261 7.15 -7.08 -10.69
N VAL A 262 7.36 -6.52 -11.89
CA VAL A 262 7.39 -7.27 -13.18
C VAL A 262 8.40 -8.43 -13.17
N GLY A 263 9.49 -8.32 -12.43
CA GLY A 263 10.47 -9.39 -12.27
C GLY A 263 10.05 -10.53 -11.33
N THR A 264 8.87 -10.43 -10.68
CA THR A 264 8.36 -11.42 -9.71
C THR A 264 6.95 -11.89 -10.02
N ALA A 265 6.07 -10.98 -10.44
CA ALA A 265 4.69 -11.27 -10.84
C ALA A 265 4.18 -10.23 -11.83
N THR A 266 3.36 -10.66 -12.77
CA THR A 266 2.53 -9.72 -13.55
C THR A 266 1.36 -9.22 -12.70
N ILE A 267 0.71 -8.12 -13.12
CA ILE A 267 -0.51 -7.63 -12.44
C ILE A 267 -1.61 -8.71 -12.41
N PRO A 268 -1.93 -9.41 -13.51
CA PRO A 268 -2.88 -10.53 -13.48
C PRO A 268 -2.49 -11.64 -12.49
N ASP A 269 -1.20 -12.00 -12.39
CA ASP A 269 -0.74 -13.03 -11.44
C ASP A 269 -0.96 -12.60 -10.00
N ALA A 270 -0.58 -11.37 -9.65
CA ALA A 270 -0.77 -10.82 -8.31
C ALA A 270 -2.25 -10.78 -7.92
N LEU A 271 -3.11 -10.34 -8.85
CA LEU A 271 -4.56 -10.33 -8.65
C LEU A 271 -5.14 -11.73 -8.51
N SER A 272 -4.76 -12.66 -9.38
CA SER A 272 -5.24 -14.05 -9.34
C SER A 272 -4.93 -14.69 -7.99
N LEU A 273 -3.71 -14.49 -7.48
CA LEU A 273 -3.29 -14.99 -6.17
C LEU A 273 -4.17 -14.43 -5.05
N MET A 274 -4.37 -13.10 -5.03
CA MET A 274 -5.16 -12.47 -3.97
C MET A 274 -6.66 -12.76 -4.11
N ARG A 275 -7.18 -12.88 -5.32
CA ARG A 275 -8.55 -13.36 -5.54
C ARG A 275 -8.74 -14.77 -5.04
N GLY A 276 -7.79 -15.68 -5.28
CA GLY A 276 -7.79 -17.03 -4.73
C GLY A 276 -7.80 -17.02 -3.20
N TYR A 277 -7.04 -16.14 -2.57
CA TYR A 277 -7.01 -15.97 -1.12
C TYR A 277 -8.37 -15.48 -0.58
N PHE A 278 -9.04 -14.53 -1.25
CA PHE A 278 -10.32 -13.98 -0.82
C PHE A 278 -11.54 -14.80 -1.27
N ALA A 279 -11.42 -15.75 -2.20
CA ALA A 279 -12.54 -16.56 -2.70
C ALA A 279 -13.27 -17.36 -1.61
N ARG A 280 -12.59 -17.64 -0.49
CA ARG A 280 -13.13 -18.36 0.65
C ARG A 280 -13.53 -17.46 1.83
N ARG A 281 -13.60 -16.17 1.60
CA ARG A 281 -13.92 -15.14 2.61
C ARG A 281 -15.20 -14.39 2.24
N PRO A 282 -15.85 -13.70 3.18
CA PRO A 282 -17.02 -12.87 2.87
C PRO A 282 -16.71 -11.84 1.77
N ARG A 283 -17.66 -11.62 0.86
CA ARG A 283 -17.56 -10.62 -0.22
C ARG A 283 -17.17 -9.23 0.33
N ALA A 284 -17.80 -8.81 1.42
CA ALA A 284 -17.51 -7.52 2.06
C ALA A 284 -16.04 -7.36 2.45
N GLN A 285 -15.39 -8.43 2.93
CA GLN A 285 -13.97 -8.40 3.25
C GLN A 285 -13.08 -8.27 2.00
N ALA A 286 -13.45 -8.95 0.91
CA ALA A 286 -12.76 -8.82 -0.37
C ALA A 286 -12.92 -7.39 -0.93
N GLU A 287 -14.12 -6.79 -0.87
CA GLU A 287 -14.36 -5.42 -1.29
C GLU A 287 -13.54 -4.41 -0.48
N LYS A 288 -13.44 -4.58 0.84
CA LYS A 288 -12.56 -3.78 1.70
C LYS A 288 -11.12 -3.82 1.19
N TYR A 289 -10.59 -5.01 0.97
CA TYR A 289 -9.23 -5.20 0.48
C TYR A 289 -9.00 -4.62 -0.92
N PHE A 290 -9.90 -4.88 -1.86
CA PHE A 290 -9.68 -4.49 -3.26
C PHE A 290 -9.95 -3.02 -3.54
N TRP A 291 -10.76 -2.31 -2.73
CA TRP A 291 -11.00 -0.89 -3.02
C TRP A 291 -11.43 -0.02 -1.82
N ARG A 292 -12.31 -0.51 -0.88
CA ARG A 292 -12.89 0.34 0.16
C ARG A 292 -11.84 0.93 1.09
N ASN A 293 -10.84 0.14 1.49
CA ASN A 293 -9.78 0.59 2.39
C ASN A 293 -8.89 1.64 1.73
N SER A 294 -8.57 1.50 0.45
CA SER A 294 -7.82 2.53 -0.28
C SER A 294 -8.62 3.83 -0.40
N GLN A 295 -9.96 3.76 -0.53
CA GLN A 295 -10.81 4.95 -0.52
C GLN A 295 -10.82 5.61 0.86
N ALA A 296 -10.97 4.82 1.91
CA ALA A 296 -11.02 5.33 3.29
C ALA A 296 -9.73 6.04 3.69
N ILE A 297 -8.56 5.49 3.34
CA ILE A 297 -7.28 6.08 3.75
C ILE A 297 -6.87 7.26 2.86
N TYR A 298 -6.98 7.13 1.54
CA TYR A 298 -6.53 8.15 0.60
C TYR A 298 -7.60 9.19 0.25
N GLY A 299 -8.88 8.94 0.56
CA GLY A 299 -9.97 9.87 0.28
C GLY A 299 -10.13 10.19 -1.22
N TRP A 300 -9.78 9.25 -2.10
CA TRP A 300 -9.94 9.45 -3.53
C TRP A 300 -11.41 9.53 -3.93
N ARG A 301 -11.69 10.25 -5.01
CA ARG A 301 -13.01 10.42 -5.58
C ARG A 301 -13.08 9.78 -6.95
N ARG A 302 -14.27 9.30 -7.33
CA ARG A 302 -14.53 8.76 -8.66
C ARG A 302 -14.23 9.80 -9.73
N ARG A 303 -13.60 9.35 -10.79
CA ARG A 303 -13.33 10.11 -12.03
C ARG A 303 -13.89 9.41 -13.26
N ASP A 304 -14.33 8.15 -13.12
CA ASP A 304 -14.90 7.33 -14.17
C ASP A 304 -16.09 6.52 -13.62
N ALA A 305 -17.09 6.23 -14.46
CA ALA A 305 -18.27 5.48 -14.06
C ALA A 305 -17.97 4.03 -13.65
N ALA A 306 -16.88 3.44 -14.18
CA ALA A 306 -16.47 2.08 -13.85
C ALA A 306 -15.86 1.96 -12.45
N GLN A 307 -15.47 3.07 -11.82
CA GLN A 307 -14.90 3.08 -10.48
C GLN A 307 -15.97 2.85 -9.43
N PRO A 308 -15.65 2.10 -8.34
CA PRO A 308 -16.60 1.87 -7.25
C PRO A 308 -16.75 3.11 -6.37
N GLY A 309 -17.83 3.18 -5.60
CA GLY A 309 -18.09 4.25 -4.63
C GLY A 309 -19.46 4.83 -4.68
#